data_5230368fdb2c6a1347a203e6a43f9863
#
_entry.id   5230368fdb2c6a1347a203e6a43f9863
#
_cell.length_a   1.000
_cell.length_b   1.000
_cell.length_c   1.000
_cell.angle_alpha   90.00
_cell.angle_beta   90.00
_cell.angle_gamma   90.00
#
_symmetry.space_group_name_H-M   'P 1'
#
loop_
_entity.id
_entity.type
_entity.pdbx_description
1 polymer ?
#
loop_
_entity_poly.entity_id
_entity_poly.type
_entity_poly.pdbx_seq_one_letter_code
_entity_poly.pdbx_strand_id
1 'polypeptide(L)'
;MTTTHSTDILILGAGPAGAATALFLAKQGIACTLVDKAKFPRDKICGDALSGKVVEVLNKLNPELVSELHQDKQFLGSWGVTFVAPNEQALRVPFITKKENSKAPGFIATRLDFDNWLIEKVKQQNTIQLIEETELRKFTRNEIGWLAESKNGLTIAAKLIIACDGAYSTFSKQVGGLVTEPQHNCFGLRAYFDNVKDLDHENFIELHFLKDFLPGYFWIFPLPNGGANVGVGMRADKMTSKKINLKKSFEEIIANNKTIAPRFKNAFQLGEIKQYGLPLGSKRRKLSGDNFILCGDAAQLIDPFTGEGIGNAMMSGMLASQQAAKCVMENNFATEFNAAYNQQVYHRLWSELQLSYRMQQLVNFPSLFNFVVKKANSNAVLRETISCMFEDLDMRARLKDPRFYFKLLFSSSK
;
A
#
# COMPACT_ATOMS: atom_id res chain seq x y z
N MET A 1 -5.02 19.48 -33.79
CA MET A 1 -5.62 18.21 -34.22
C MET A 1 -5.79 17.34 -33.02
N THR A 2 -7.00 16.90 -32.71
CA THR A 2 -7.27 15.94 -31.62
C THR A 2 -6.84 14.55 -32.08
N THR A 3 -5.81 13.99 -31.45
CA THR A 3 -5.38 12.61 -31.74
C THR A 3 -6.26 11.67 -30.95
N THR A 4 -7.09 10.88 -31.63
CA THR A 4 -7.94 9.87 -30.97
C THR A 4 -7.29 8.50 -31.05
N HIS A 5 -7.05 7.88 -29.91
CA HIS A 5 -6.63 6.49 -29.79
C HIS A 5 -7.82 5.62 -29.38
N SER A 6 -7.79 4.34 -29.74
CA SER A 6 -8.78 3.36 -29.27
C SER A 6 -8.07 2.16 -28.65
N THR A 7 -8.61 1.65 -27.55
CA THR A 7 -8.08 0.47 -26.85
C THR A 7 -9.22 -0.32 -26.21
N ASP A 8 -9.07 -1.62 -26.05
CA ASP A 8 -10.03 -2.40 -25.27
C ASP A 8 -9.91 -2.08 -23.77
N ILE A 9 -8.67 -1.95 -23.28
CA ILE A 9 -8.37 -1.71 -21.86
C ILE A 9 -7.49 -0.47 -21.72
N LEU A 10 -8.00 0.54 -21.01
CA LEU A 10 -7.27 1.72 -20.60
C LEU A 10 -6.99 1.66 -19.10
N ILE A 11 -5.72 1.71 -18.71
CA ILE A 11 -5.26 1.74 -17.33
C ILE A 11 -4.82 3.16 -16.99
N LEU A 12 -5.41 3.77 -15.96
CA LEU A 12 -5.09 5.10 -15.48
C LEU A 12 -4.09 5.00 -14.31
N GLY A 13 -2.88 5.53 -14.47
CA GLY A 13 -1.81 5.55 -13.48
C GLY A 13 -0.89 4.33 -13.57
N ALA A 14 0.40 4.59 -13.75
CA ALA A 14 1.46 3.57 -13.88
C ALA A 14 2.24 3.34 -12.57
N GLY A 15 1.60 3.60 -11.41
CA GLY A 15 2.09 3.15 -10.11
C GLY A 15 1.96 1.62 -9.94
N PRO A 16 2.27 1.06 -8.76
CA PRO A 16 2.30 -0.39 -8.54
C PRO A 16 1.02 -1.13 -8.94
N ALA A 17 -0.17 -0.54 -8.73
CA ALA A 17 -1.43 -1.15 -9.18
C ALA A 17 -1.52 -1.25 -10.70
N GLY A 18 -1.26 -0.14 -11.40
CA GLY A 18 -1.36 -0.09 -12.87
C GLY A 18 -0.28 -0.91 -13.56
N ALA A 19 0.96 -0.83 -13.08
CA ALA A 19 2.05 -1.65 -13.59
C ALA A 19 1.76 -3.15 -13.41
N ALA A 20 1.32 -3.57 -12.21
CA ALA A 20 0.91 -4.96 -11.98
C ALA A 20 -0.25 -5.38 -12.90
N THR A 21 -1.29 -4.53 -13.04
CA THR A 21 -2.42 -4.82 -13.94
C THR A 21 -1.93 -5.05 -15.37
N ALA A 22 -1.12 -4.13 -15.90
CA ALA A 22 -0.61 -4.20 -17.27
C ALA A 22 0.27 -5.43 -17.48
N LEU A 23 1.19 -5.73 -16.56
CA LEU A 23 2.08 -6.89 -16.65
C LEU A 23 1.31 -8.22 -16.60
N PHE A 24 0.27 -8.33 -15.76
CA PHE A 24 -0.57 -9.54 -15.73
C PHE A 24 -1.45 -9.67 -16.97
N LEU A 25 -1.89 -8.58 -17.59
CA LEU A 25 -2.56 -8.62 -18.89
C LEU A 25 -1.60 -9.07 -20.00
N ALA A 26 -0.38 -8.52 -20.02
CA ALA A 26 0.66 -8.93 -20.96
C ALA A 26 0.99 -10.42 -20.84
N LYS A 27 1.11 -10.95 -19.61
CA LYS A 27 1.28 -12.38 -19.34
C LYS A 27 0.16 -13.25 -19.96
N GLN A 28 -1.04 -12.69 -20.11
CA GLN A 28 -2.20 -13.34 -20.71
C GLN A 28 -2.32 -13.06 -22.23
N GLY A 29 -1.36 -12.33 -22.83
CA GLY A 29 -1.37 -11.96 -24.25
C GLY A 29 -2.40 -10.86 -24.58
N ILE A 30 -2.91 -10.13 -23.57
CA ILE A 30 -3.95 -9.10 -23.75
C ILE A 30 -3.28 -7.73 -23.82
N ALA A 31 -3.59 -7.01 -24.92
CA ALA A 31 -3.08 -5.65 -25.11
C ALA A 31 -3.82 -4.64 -24.23
N CYS A 32 -3.09 -3.61 -23.77
CA CYS A 32 -3.65 -2.51 -23.01
C CYS A 32 -2.89 -1.20 -23.26
N THR A 33 -3.55 -0.07 -22.99
CA THR A 33 -2.91 1.24 -22.92
C THR A 33 -2.78 1.66 -21.46
N LEU A 34 -1.55 1.92 -21.01
CA LEU A 34 -1.21 2.39 -19.65
C LEU A 34 -0.80 3.85 -19.72
N VAL A 35 -1.50 4.73 -18.99
CA VAL A 35 -1.28 6.18 -19.03
C VAL A 35 -0.88 6.68 -17.65
N ASP A 36 0.20 7.48 -17.56
CA ASP A 36 0.57 8.19 -16.33
C ASP A 36 0.82 9.68 -16.61
N LYS A 37 0.47 10.51 -15.63
CA LYS A 37 0.72 11.96 -15.68
C LYS A 37 2.18 12.34 -15.52
N ALA A 38 2.97 11.47 -14.91
CA ALA A 38 4.40 11.66 -14.68
C ALA A 38 5.22 10.95 -15.76
N LYS A 39 6.49 11.35 -15.84
CA LYS A 39 7.56 10.61 -16.51
C LYS A 39 8.38 9.86 -15.48
N PHE A 40 8.73 8.61 -15.77
CA PHE A 40 9.56 7.81 -14.87
C PHE A 40 11.05 7.95 -15.21
N PRO A 41 11.95 7.92 -14.18
CA PRO A 41 11.66 7.71 -12.76
C PRO A 41 11.02 8.93 -12.09
N ARG A 42 10.07 8.68 -11.15
CA ARG A 42 9.44 9.73 -10.36
C ARG A 42 9.30 9.31 -8.91
N ASP A 43 9.42 10.26 -7.97
CA ASP A 43 9.13 10.03 -6.56
C ASP A 43 7.63 9.98 -6.27
N LYS A 44 7.24 9.22 -5.25
CA LYS A 44 5.91 9.25 -4.63
C LYS A 44 6.06 9.20 -3.12
N ILE A 45 5.29 9.99 -2.40
CA ILE A 45 5.30 10.04 -0.94
C ILE A 45 4.81 8.69 -0.38
N CYS A 46 5.68 8.00 0.37
CA CYS A 46 5.46 6.65 0.91
C CYS A 46 6.41 6.40 2.08
N GLY A 47 6.15 5.37 2.89
CA GLY A 47 7.10 4.80 3.84
C GLY A 47 8.13 3.87 3.21
N ASP A 48 7.96 3.50 1.92
CA ASP A 48 8.90 2.71 1.11
C ASP A 48 9.03 1.22 1.51
N ALA A 49 8.17 0.73 2.40
CA ALA A 49 8.14 -0.69 2.74
C ALA A 49 7.35 -1.50 1.70
N LEU A 50 7.94 -2.59 1.23
CA LEU A 50 7.39 -3.56 0.31
C LEU A 50 7.08 -4.84 1.09
N SER A 51 5.80 -5.08 1.35
CA SER A 51 5.33 -6.20 2.16
C SER A 51 5.46 -7.56 1.46
N GLY A 52 5.25 -8.65 2.20
CA GLY A 52 5.16 -9.99 1.66
C GLY A 52 4.11 -10.15 0.55
N LYS A 53 3.06 -9.32 0.53
CA LYS A 53 2.09 -9.30 -0.59
C LYS A 53 2.70 -8.83 -1.90
N VAL A 54 3.66 -7.90 -1.85
CA VAL A 54 4.41 -7.49 -3.06
C VAL A 54 5.18 -8.69 -3.60
N VAL A 55 5.88 -9.41 -2.72
CA VAL A 55 6.62 -10.62 -3.07
C VAL A 55 5.69 -11.71 -3.63
N GLU A 56 4.52 -11.92 -3.01
CA GLU A 56 3.49 -12.85 -3.51
C GLU A 56 3.06 -12.52 -4.94
N VAL A 57 2.70 -11.25 -5.19
CA VAL A 57 2.21 -10.82 -6.51
C VAL A 57 3.31 -10.95 -7.57
N LEU A 58 4.55 -10.56 -7.23
CA LEU A 58 5.69 -10.73 -8.13
C LEU A 58 5.99 -12.19 -8.43
N ASN A 59 5.95 -13.09 -7.43
CA ASN A 59 6.10 -14.53 -7.63
C ASN A 59 5.02 -15.10 -8.56
N LYS A 60 3.78 -14.65 -8.43
CA LYS A 60 2.67 -15.06 -9.33
C LYS A 60 2.85 -14.53 -10.74
N LEU A 61 3.46 -13.37 -10.90
CA LEU A 61 3.79 -12.81 -12.20
C LEU A 61 4.96 -13.57 -12.83
N ASN A 62 6.11 -13.56 -12.21
CA ASN A 62 7.32 -14.33 -12.56
C ASN A 62 8.24 -14.41 -11.32
N PRO A 63 8.58 -15.64 -10.80
CA PRO A 63 9.47 -15.80 -9.65
C PRO A 63 10.88 -15.21 -9.83
N GLU A 64 11.36 -15.04 -11.05
CA GLU A 64 12.66 -14.41 -11.34
C GLU A 64 12.70 -12.95 -10.88
N LEU A 65 11.56 -12.23 -10.94
CA LEU A 65 11.46 -10.85 -10.48
C LEU A 65 11.82 -10.71 -8.99
N VAL A 66 11.38 -11.67 -8.16
CA VAL A 66 11.75 -11.68 -6.74
C VAL A 66 13.23 -12.00 -6.56
N SER A 67 13.80 -12.85 -7.41
CA SER A 67 15.24 -13.13 -7.39
C SER A 67 16.06 -11.91 -7.78
N GLU A 68 15.60 -11.09 -8.72
CA GLU A 68 16.21 -9.81 -9.06
C GLU A 68 16.22 -8.85 -7.86
N LEU A 69 15.09 -8.71 -7.13
CA LEU A 69 15.03 -7.86 -5.94
C LEU A 69 16.04 -8.27 -4.86
N HIS A 70 16.30 -9.58 -4.71
CA HIS A 70 17.31 -10.06 -3.76
C HIS A 70 18.76 -9.79 -4.18
N GLN A 71 18.99 -9.57 -5.46
CA GLN A 71 20.34 -9.33 -6.01
C GLN A 71 20.65 -7.83 -6.16
N ASP A 72 19.63 -7.02 -6.31
CA ASP A 72 19.78 -5.58 -6.53
C ASP A 72 19.90 -4.83 -5.18
N LYS A 73 21.01 -4.09 -5.04
CA LYS A 73 21.32 -3.32 -3.83
C LYS A 73 20.35 -2.16 -3.54
N GLN A 74 19.52 -1.78 -4.51
CA GLN A 74 18.46 -0.79 -4.31
C GLN A 74 17.29 -1.31 -3.47
N PHE A 75 17.20 -2.63 -3.26
CA PHE A 75 16.17 -3.29 -2.48
C PHE A 75 16.75 -3.90 -1.21
N LEU A 76 16.52 -3.23 -0.08
CA LEU A 76 16.98 -3.70 1.21
C LEU A 76 16.05 -4.77 1.75
N GLY A 77 16.53 -5.97 1.96
CA GLY A 77 15.73 -7.05 2.56
C GLY A 77 15.30 -6.70 3.98
N SER A 78 13.99 -6.79 4.26
CA SER A 78 13.40 -6.51 5.59
C SER A 78 12.84 -7.80 6.20
N TRP A 79 13.09 -8.01 7.50
CA TRP A 79 12.77 -9.26 8.18
C TRP A 79 11.62 -9.15 9.17
N GLY A 80 11.08 -7.96 9.40
CA GLY A 80 9.99 -7.80 10.34
C GLY A 80 9.60 -6.37 10.63
N VAL A 81 8.76 -6.24 11.66
CA VAL A 81 8.32 -4.96 12.20
C VAL A 81 8.53 -4.92 13.70
N THR A 82 8.94 -3.78 14.21
CA THR A 82 8.99 -3.48 15.63
C THR A 82 7.91 -2.46 15.98
N PHE A 83 6.96 -2.85 16.82
CA PHE A 83 5.97 -1.94 17.40
C PHE A 83 6.48 -1.44 18.74
N VAL A 84 6.55 -0.13 18.92
CA VAL A 84 6.88 0.48 20.21
C VAL A 84 5.61 1.08 20.80
N ALA A 85 5.16 0.51 21.92
CA ALA A 85 3.93 0.92 22.60
C ALA A 85 4.09 2.24 23.36
N PRO A 86 2.99 2.91 23.78
CA PRO A 86 3.04 4.17 24.53
C PRO A 86 3.81 4.13 25.85
N ASN A 87 4.03 2.95 26.43
CA ASN A 87 4.86 2.72 27.60
C ASN A 87 6.30 2.32 27.26
N GLU A 88 6.74 2.56 26.02
CA GLU A 88 8.07 2.26 25.49
C GLU A 88 8.41 0.76 25.36
N GLN A 89 7.49 -0.15 25.67
CA GLN A 89 7.70 -1.57 25.41
C GLN A 89 7.71 -1.85 23.93
N ALA A 90 8.79 -2.46 23.44
CA ALA A 90 8.91 -2.93 22.08
C ALA A 90 8.32 -4.35 21.92
N LEU A 91 7.61 -4.58 20.84
CA LEU A 91 7.19 -5.87 20.35
C LEU A 91 7.85 -6.11 19.00
N ARG A 92 8.83 -6.98 18.95
CA ARG A 92 9.53 -7.37 17.73
C ARG A 92 8.79 -8.53 17.07
N VAL A 93 8.30 -8.33 15.87
CA VAL A 93 7.50 -9.29 15.10
C VAL A 93 8.25 -9.63 13.82
N PRO A 94 8.97 -10.77 13.75
CA PRO A 94 9.56 -11.24 12.52
C PRO A 94 8.47 -11.69 11.56
N PHE A 95 8.60 -11.42 10.27
CA PHE A 95 7.64 -11.86 9.25
C PHE A 95 7.66 -13.38 9.08
N ILE A 96 8.85 -13.98 9.08
CA ILE A 96 9.04 -15.43 9.09
C ILE A 96 10.11 -15.80 10.10
N THR A 97 10.12 -17.06 10.55
CA THR A 97 11.25 -17.58 11.32
C THR A 97 12.47 -17.70 10.39
N LYS A 98 13.48 -16.85 10.64
CA LYS A 98 14.72 -16.86 9.86
C LYS A 98 15.43 -18.19 10.05
N LYS A 99 15.62 -18.91 8.95
CA LYS A 99 16.43 -20.13 8.87
C LYS A 99 17.72 -19.83 8.13
N GLU A 100 18.71 -20.67 8.32
CA GLU A 100 19.94 -20.63 7.54
C GLU A 100 19.60 -20.67 6.03
N ASN A 101 20.17 -19.74 5.24
CA ASN A 101 19.90 -19.52 3.81
C ASN A 101 18.48 -19.06 3.44
N SER A 102 17.64 -18.61 4.40
CA SER A 102 16.36 -18.01 4.04
C SER A 102 16.56 -16.63 3.39
N LYS A 103 15.68 -16.31 2.42
CA LYS A 103 15.62 -14.99 1.78
C LYS A 103 14.68 -14.07 2.57
N ALA A 104 14.93 -12.76 2.55
CA ALA A 104 14.06 -11.79 3.21
C ALA A 104 12.63 -11.85 2.64
N PRO A 105 11.59 -11.85 3.48
CA PRO A 105 10.20 -11.99 3.05
C PRO A 105 9.59 -10.68 2.52
N GLY A 106 10.25 -9.56 2.75
CA GLY A 106 9.87 -8.24 2.28
C GLY A 106 11.09 -7.38 1.98
N PHE A 107 10.86 -6.17 1.49
CA PHE A 107 11.93 -5.24 1.13
C PHE A 107 11.60 -3.82 1.56
N ILE A 108 12.62 -2.97 1.58
CA ILE A 108 12.50 -1.52 1.68
C ILE A 108 13.24 -0.95 0.47
N ALA A 109 12.55 -0.12 -0.31
CA ALA A 109 13.12 0.55 -1.47
C ALA A 109 12.36 1.85 -1.71
N THR A 110 13.07 2.90 -2.14
CA THR A 110 12.42 4.16 -2.47
C THR A 110 11.39 3.95 -3.59
N ARG A 111 10.31 4.72 -3.58
CA ARG A 111 9.33 4.69 -4.67
C ARG A 111 9.91 5.17 -6.01
N LEU A 112 11.00 5.94 -5.94
CA LEU A 112 11.76 6.31 -7.12
C LEU A 112 12.31 5.05 -7.81
N ASP A 113 12.94 4.18 -7.04
CA ASP A 113 13.60 2.96 -7.54
C ASP A 113 12.59 1.87 -7.86
N PHE A 114 11.68 1.55 -6.92
CA PHE A 114 10.71 0.46 -7.10
C PHE A 114 9.71 0.71 -8.23
N ASP A 115 9.13 1.93 -8.30
CA ASP A 115 8.17 2.23 -9.37
C ASP A 115 8.88 2.25 -10.74
N ASN A 116 10.11 2.79 -10.80
CA ASN A 116 10.90 2.76 -12.04
C ASN A 116 11.25 1.33 -12.46
N TRP A 117 11.68 0.49 -11.51
CA TRP A 117 11.96 -0.92 -11.79
C TRP A 117 10.74 -1.64 -12.40
N LEU A 118 9.54 -1.41 -11.87
CA LEU A 118 8.29 -1.93 -12.45
C LEU A 118 8.04 -1.41 -13.87
N ILE A 119 8.27 -0.13 -14.10
CA ILE A 119 8.06 0.51 -15.41
C ILE A 119 9.05 -0.01 -16.45
N GLU A 120 10.28 -0.30 -16.08
CA GLU A 120 11.22 -0.95 -17.00
C GLU A 120 10.74 -2.35 -17.41
N LYS A 121 10.05 -3.11 -16.53
CA LYS A 121 9.40 -4.38 -16.90
C LYS A 121 8.20 -4.16 -17.83
N VAL A 122 7.43 -3.09 -17.61
CA VAL A 122 6.32 -2.70 -18.50
C VAL A 122 6.83 -2.37 -19.90
N LYS A 123 7.89 -1.57 -20.04
CA LYS A 123 8.49 -1.18 -21.32
C LYS A 123 9.01 -2.37 -22.15
N GLN A 124 9.32 -3.50 -21.52
CA GLN A 124 9.74 -4.73 -22.19
C GLN A 124 8.59 -5.50 -22.83
N GLN A 125 7.31 -5.11 -22.58
CA GLN A 125 6.14 -5.83 -23.09
C GLN A 125 5.55 -5.15 -24.33
N ASN A 126 5.61 -5.82 -25.47
CA ASN A 126 5.08 -5.30 -26.74
C ASN A 126 3.54 -5.14 -26.77
N THR A 127 2.83 -5.80 -25.85
CA THR A 127 1.36 -5.69 -25.70
C THR A 127 0.91 -4.50 -24.86
N ILE A 128 1.85 -3.76 -24.23
CA ILE A 128 1.55 -2.60 -23.40
C ILE A 128 1.97 -1.32 -24.14
N GLN A 129 1.02 -0.46 -24.44
CA GLN A 129 1.28 0.90 -24.88
C GLN A 129 1.40 1.81 -23.65
N LEU A 130 2.62 2.19 -23.25
CA LEU A 130 2.85 3.16 -22.17
C LEU A 130 2.82 4.59 -22.72
N ILE A 131 2.00 5.45 -22.12
CA ILE A 131 1.92 6.90 -22.42
C ILE A 131 2.21 7.66 -21.13
N GLU A 132 3.39 8.24 -21.05
CA GLU A 132 3.82 9.08 -19.94
C GLU A 132 3.46 10.56 -20.15
N GLU A 133 3.63 11.41 -19.13
CA GLU A 133 3.41 12.87 -19.16
C GLU A 133 1.98 13.25 -19.61
N THR A 134 1.01 12.36 -19.38
CA THR A 134 -0.36 12.54 -19.83
C THR A 134 -1.37 12.35 -18.70
N GLU A 135 -2.08 13.41 -18.36
CA GLU A 135 -3.12 13.39 -17.33
C GLU A 135 -4.50 13.39 -17.96
N LEU A 136 -5.21 12.27 -17.88
CA LEU A 136 -6.62 12.15 -18.32
C LEU A 136 -7.53 12.64 -17.18
N ARG A 137 -8.41 13.61 -17.46
CA ARG A 137 -9.21 14.27 -16.41
C ARG A 137 -10.71 14.29 -16.66
N LYS A 138 -11.13 14.19 -17.90
CA LYS A 138 -12.55 14.18 -18.28
C LYS A 138 -12.91 12.82 -18.82
N PHE A 139 -13.98 12.26 -18.30
CA PHE A 139 -14.46 10.93 -18.65
C PHE A 139 -15.93 11.00 -19.02
N THR A 140 -16.25 10.65 -20.26
CA THR A 140 -17.60 10.73 -20.82
C THR A 140 -18.01 9.34 -21.31
N ARG A 141 -19.23 8.92 -21.05
CA ARG A 141 -19.78 7.68 -21.63
C ARG A 141 -19.96 7.82 -23.13
N ASN A 142 -19.67 6.75 -23.85
CA ASN A 142 -19.98 6.61 -25.27
C ASN A 142 -20.56 5.22 -25.55
N GLU A 143 -20.84 4.90 -26.79
CA GLU A 143 -21.47 3.65 -27.21
C GLU A 143 -20.65 2.39 -26.86
N ILE A 144 -19.32 2.51 -26.88
CA ILE A 144 -18.42 1.37 -26.61
C ILE A 144 -17.96 1.25 -25.14
N GLY A 145 -18.09 2.32 -24.34
CA GLY A 145 -17.61 2.37 -22.97
C GLY A 145 -17.34 3.79 -22.51
N TRP A 146 -16.08 4.22 -22.56
CA TRP A 146 -15.62 5.52 -22.06
C TRP A 146 -14.77 6.27 -23.08
N LEU A 147 -14.93 7.58 -23.12
CA LEU A 147 -14.02 8.53 -23.75
C LEU A 147 -13.27 9.26 -22.63
N ALA A 148 -11.94 9.13 -22.61
CA ALA A 148 -11.05 9.78 -21.65
C ALA A 148 -10.25 10.88 -22.36
N GLU A 149 -10.29 12.11 -21.82
CA GLU A 149 -9.69 13.29 -22.44
C GLU A 149 -8.62 13.90 -21.53
N SER A 150 -7.50 14.26 -22.11
CA SER A 150 -6.43 15.05 -21.46
C SER A 150 -6.58 16.54 -21.73
N LYS A 151 -5.92 17.36 -20.91
CA LYS A 151 -5.84 18.80 -21.16
C LYS A 151 -5.09 19.16 -22.47
N ASN A 152 -4.19 18.28 -22.89
CA ASN A 152 -3.33 18.50 -24.07
C ASN A 152 -4.00 18.05 -25.38
N GLY A 153 -5.30 17.70 -25.35
CA GLY A 153 -6.06 17.34 -26.54
C GLY A 153 -5.95 15.85 -26.96
N LEU A 154 -5.21 15.01 -26.20
CA LEU A 154 -5.26 13.56 -26.41
C LEU A 154 -6.60 13.02 -25.94
N THR A 155 -7.23 12.20 -26.75
CA THR A 155 -8.49 11.52 -26.46
C THR A 155 -8.31 10.02 -26.64
N ILE A 156 -8.75 9.21 -25.67
CA ILE A 156 -8.67 7.76 -25.72
C ILE A 156 -10.07 7.18 -25.52
N ALA A 157 -10.54 6.42 -26.49
CA ALA A 157 -11.76 5.62 -26.39
C ALA A 157 -11.42 4.23 -25.85
N ALA A 158 -12.13 3.77 -24.82
CA ALA A 158 -11.86 2.48 -24.16
C ALA A 158 -13.14 1.72 -23.85
N LYS A 159 -13.13 0.38 -24.05
CA LYS A 159 -14.23 -0.49 -23.60
C LYS A 159 -14.23 -0.63 -22.09
N LEU A 160 -13.05 -0.70 -21.46
CA LEU A 160 -12.88 -0.84 -20.02
C LEU A 160 -11.84 0.15 -19.51
N ILE A 161 -12.16 0.91 -18.47
CA ILE A 161 -11.19 1.70 -17.71
C ILE A 161 -10.84 0.98 -16.41
N ILE A 162 -9.54 0.80 -16.14
CA ILE A 162 -9.02 0.33 -14.85
C ILE A 162 -8.31 1.51 -14.18
N ALA A 163 -8.94 2.07 -13.13
CA ALA A 163 -8.41 3.23 -12.44
C ALA A 163 -7.41 2.81 -11.36
N CYS A 164 -6.14 3.13 -11.58
CA CYS A 164 -4.98 2.91 -10.70
C CYS A 164 -4.27 4.23 -10.36
N ASP A 165 -4.96 5.38 -10.51
CA ASP A 165 -4.43 6.74 -10.47
C ASP A 165 -4.28 7.30 -9.05
N GLY A 166 -4.36 6.42 -8.04
CA GLY A 166 -3.96 6.71 -6.66
C GLY A 166 -5.03 7.40 -5.82
N ALA A 167 -4.60 7.91 -4.64
CA ALA A 167 -5.49 8.44 -3.60
C ALA A 167 -6.35 9.65 -4.04
N TYR A 168 -5.89 10.38 -5.03
CA TYR A 168 -6.59 11.56 -5.57
C TYR A 168 -7.26 11.30 -6.92
N SER A 169 -7.58 10.03 -7.20
CA SER A 169 -8.21 9.60 -8.44
C SER A 169 -9.40 10.49 -8.84
N THR A 170 -9.28 11.10 -10.01
CA THR A 170 -10.38 11.88 -10.59
C THR A 170 -11.48 10.94 -11.08
N PHE A 171 -11.10 9.80 -11.65
CA PHE A 171 -12.05 8.80 -12.15
C PHE A 171 -12.89 8.20 -11.01
N SER A 172 -12.25 7.81 -9.90
CA SER A 172 -12.96 7.25 -8.74
C SER A 172 -13.99 8.22 -8.15
N LYS A 173 -13.70 9.53 -8.16
CA LYS A 173 -14.64 10.56 -7.68
C LYS A 173 -15.79 10.81 -8.67
N GLN A 174 -15.48 10.99 -9.95
CA GLN A 174 -16.47 11.37 -10.96
C GLN A 174 -17.37 10.19 -11.37
N VAL A 175 -16.79 9.00 -11.54
CA VAL A 175 -17.46 7.82 -12.08
C VAL A 175 -17.71 6.78 -11.00
N GLY A 176 -16.70 6.46 -10.18
CA GLY A 176 -16.82 5.48 -9.09
C GLY A 176 -17.67 5.94 -7.92
N GLY A 177 -17.96 7.24 -7.81
CA GLY A 177 -18.75 7.82 -6.70
C GLY A 177 -18.07 7.70 -5.34
N LEU A 178 -16.74 7.48 -5.31
CA LEU A 178 -16.01 7.33 -4.04
C LEU A 178 -15.74 8.68 -3.40
N VAL A 179 -16.26 8.85 -2.20
CA VAL A 179 -16.03 10.02 -1.36
C VAL A 179 -14.96 9.70 -0.31
N THR A 180 -14.08 10.67 -0.05
CA THR A 180 -13.10 10.58 1.04
C THR A 180 -13.75 10.99 2.35
N GLU A 181 -13.94 10.04 3.25
CA GLU A 181 -14.52 10.25 4.57
C GLU A 181 -13.40 10.43 5.61
N PRO A 182 -13.40 11.48 6.47
CA PRO A 182 -12.29 11.73 7.40
C PRO A 182 -11.92 10.56 8.33
N GLN A 183 -12.92 9.77 8.77
CA GLN A 183 -12.71 8.59 9.62
C GLN A 183 -12.11 7.39 8.86
N HIS A 184 -12.14 7.41 7.54
CA HIS A 184 -11.60 6.39 6.64
C HIS A 184 -10.44 6.94 5.79
N ASN A 185 -9.79 8.00 6.28
CA ASN A 185 -8.64 8.61 5.62
C ASN A 185 -7.59 8.99 6.65
N CYS A 186 -6.32 8.75 6.32
CA CYS A 186 -5.17 9.22 7.08
C CYS A 186 -4.40 10.25 6.28
N PHE A 187 -3.62 11.08 6.96
CA PHE A 187 -2.52 11.81 6.36
C PHE A 187 -1.20 11.27 6.90
N GLY A 188 -0.27 11.02 5.99
CA GLY A 188 1.10 10.68 6.29
C GLY A 188 2.02 11.81 5.85
N LEU A 189 3.05 12.08 6.65
CA LEU A 189 4.10 13.03 6.37
C LEU A 189 5.42 12.30 6.49
N ARG A 190 6.34 12.45 5.52
CA ARG A 190 7.64 11.82 5.56
C ARG A 190 8.76 12.76 5.14
N ALA A 191 9.96 12.47 5.65
CA ALA A 191 11.23 12.97 5.14
C ALA A 191 12.26 11.83 5.10
N TYR A 192 13.27 11.99 4.28
CA TYR A 192 14.44 11.13 4.30
C TYR A 192 15.49 11.74 5.23
N PHE A 193 16.20 10.88 5.93
CA PHE A 193 17.33 11.26 6.78
C PHE A 193 18.52 10.38 6.50
N ASP A 194 19.69 10.95 6.63
CA ASP A 194 20.96 10.23 6.69
C ASP A 194 21.51 10.27 8.11
N ASN A 195 22.43 9.34 8.42
CA ASN A 195 23.13 9.24 9.72
C ASN A 195 22.19 9.10 10.93
N VAL A 196 21.03 8.43 10.75
CA VAL A 196 20.15 8.03 11.86
C VAL A 196 20.80 6.88 12.62
N LYS A 197 20.91 7.01 13.95
CA LYS A 197 21.51 5.98 14.82
C LYS A 197 20.52 4.85 15.13
N ASP A 198 21.09 3.72 15.54
CA ASP A 198 20.36 2.57 16.08
C ASP A 198 19.28 2.02 15.14
N LEU A 199 19.53 2.05 13.82
CA LEU A 199 18.73 1.32 12.85
C LEU A 199 18.88 -0.18 13.10
N ASP A 200 17.77 -0.92 12.92
CA ASP A 200 17.74 -2.36 13.17
C ASP A 200 18.67 -3.13 12.23
N HIS A 201 19.54 -3.98 12.79
CA HIS A 201 20.56 -4.74 12.05
C HIS A 201 19.97 -5.82 11.11
N GLU A 202 18.72 -6.22 11.31
CA GLU A 202 17.96 -7.11 10.42
C GLU A 202 16.95 -6.31 9.58
N ASN A 203 17.09 -4.98 9.53
CA ASN A 203 16.24 -4.06 8.76
C ASN A 203 14.76 -4.19 9.08
N PHE A 204 14.41 -4.38 10.35
CA PHE A 204 13.02 -4.27 10.79
C PHE A 204 12.55 -2.84 10.63
N ILE A 205 11.35 -2.67 10.12
CA ILE A 205 10.68 -1.37 10.12
C ILE A 205 10.15 -1.08 11.52
N GLU A 206 10.20 0.18 11.95
CA GLU A 206 9.78 0.58 13.29
C GLU A 206 8.53 1.46 13.24
N LEU A 207 7.54 1.12 14.08
CA LEU A 207 6.30 1.88 14.29
C LEU A 207 6.19 2.26 15.76
N HIS A 208 6.35 3.55 16.07
CA HIS A 208 6.32 4.09 17.42
C HIS A 208 4.98 4.76 17.73
N PHE A 209 4.23 4.21 18.67
CA PHE A 209 2.97 4.76 19.17
C PHE A 209 3.25 5.64 20.39
N LEU A 210 3.65 6.89 20.13
CA LEU A 210 4.05 7.84 21.16
C LEU A 210 2.83 8.38 21.92
N LYS A 211 2.88 8.38 23.27
CA LYS A 211 1.77 8.76 24.16
C LYS A 211 1.15 10.09 23.77
N ASP A 212 1.97 11.09 23.48
CA ASP A 212 1.52 12.46 23.21
C ASP A 212 1.07 12.66 21.74
N PHE A 213 1.28 11.66 20.88
CA PHE A 213 0.90 11.70 19.47
C PHE A 213 -0.23 10.71 19.12
N LEU A 214 -0.76 9.94 20.09
CA LEU A 214 -1.87 9.01 19.82
C LEU A 214 -3.14 9.73 19.31
N PRO A 215 -3.89 9.09 18.42
CA PRO A 215 -3.75 7.73 17.87
C PRO A 215 -2.91 7.65 16.59
N GLY A 216 -2.05 8.61 16.33
CA GLY A 216 -1.04 8.54 15.30
C GLY A 216 0.16 7.69 15.69
N TYR A 217 1.04 7.44 14.75
CA TYR A 217 2.33 6.81 15.00
C TYR A 217 3.46 7.53 14.25
N PHE A 218 4.68 7.36 14.74
CA PHE A 218 5.92 7.78 14.12
C PHE A 218 6.63 6.54 13.58
N TRP A 219 7.22 6.60 12.40
CA TRP A 219 7.96 5.47 11.84
C TRP A 219 9.41 5.80 11.54
N ILE A 220 10.26 4.78 11.58
CA ILE A 220 11.65 4.80 11.11
C ILE A 220 11.85 3.54 10.28
N PHE A 221 12.05 3.67 8.97
CA PHE A 221 12.29 2.56 8.06
C PHE A 221 13.70 2.70 7.48
N PRO A 222 14.60 1.74 7.70
CA PRO A 222 15.94 1.78 7.13
C PRO A 222 15.89 1.84 5.60
N LEU A 223 16.91 2.42 4.99
CA LEU A 223 17.05 2.50 3.53
C LEU A 223 18.33 1.79 3.07
N PRO A 224 18.41 1.35 1.80
CA PRO A 224 19.57 0.62 1.27
C PRO A 224 20.91 1.35 1.40
N ASN A 225 20.90 2.67 1.41
CA ASN A 225 22.08 3.54 1.52
C ASN A 225 22.53 3.83 2.97
N GLY A 226 21.92 3.19 3.96
CA GLY A 226 22.20 3.45 5.39
C GLY A 226 21.43 4.64 5.98
N GLY A 227 20.63 5.33 5.18
CA GLY A 227 19.69 6.34 5.65
C GLY A 227 18.38 5.76 6.17
N ALA A 228 17.38 6.62 6.42
CA ALA A 228 16.06 6.22 6.85
C ALA A 228 14.94 7.04 6.20
N ASN A 229 13.83 6.37 5.89
CA ASN A 229 12.54 7.02 5.66
C ASN A 229 11.86 7.20 7.01
N VAL A 230 11.62 8.43 7.40
CA VAL A 230 11.08 8.79 8.72
C VAL A 230 9.81 9.61 8.54
N GLY A 231 8.80 9.34 9.35
CA GLY A 231 7.59 10.12 9.23
C GLY A 231 6.56 9.89 10.33
N VAL A 232 5.43 10.54 10.16
CA VAL A 232 4.27 10.46 11.05
C VAL A 232 3.00 10.23 10.27
N GLY A 233 2.07 9.48 10.85
CA GLY A 233 0.75 9.27 10.26
C GLY A 233 -0.35 9.42 11.30
N MET A 234 -1.47 10.05 10.90
CA MET A 234 -2.65 10.16 11.75
C MET A 234 -3.93 10.22 10.93
N ARG A 235 -5.00 9.68 11.47
CA ARG A 235 -6.34 9.71 10.88
C ARG A 235 -6.88 11.14 10.82
N ALA A 236 -7.50 11.52 9.71
CA ALA A 236 -7.91 12.89 9.41
C ALA A 236 -8.91 13.46 10.44
N ASP A 237 -9.90 12.65 10.88
CA ASP A 237 -10.86 13.06 11.91
C ASP A 237 -10.18 13.34 13.27
N LYS A 238 -9.11 12.60 13.59
CA LYS A 238 -8.33 12.79 14.83
C LYS A 238 -7.42 14.00 14.75
N MET A 239 -6.83 14.26 13.60
CA MET A 239 -6.08 15.50 13.37
C MET A 239 -6.96 16.73 13.60
N THR A 240 -8.17 16.73 13.02
CA THR A 240 -9.11 17.84 13.17
C THR A 240 -9.57 18.00 14.62
N SER A 241 -10.03 16.92 15.26
CA SER A 241 -10.57 16.97 16.64
C SER A 241 -9.52 17.35 17.69
N LYS A 242 -8.26 16.97 17.47
CA LYS A 242 -7.13 17.27 18.37
C LYS A 242 -6.33 18.50 17.93
N LYS A 243 -6.69 19.16 16.83
CA LYS A 243 -5.98 20.32 16.24
C LYS A 243 -4.49 20.02 16.00
N ILE A 244 -4.17 18.82 15.53
CA ILE A 244 -2.78 18.38 15.28
C ILE A 244 -2.27 18.95 13.96
N ASN A 245 -1.09 19.57 14.01
CA ASN A 245 -0.28 19.90 12.84
C ASN A 245 0.82 18.84 12.69
N LEU A 246 0.73 18.00 11.66
CA LEU A 246 1.66 16.87 11.47
C LEU A 246 3.11 17.32 11.36
N LYS A 247 3.39 18.43 10.64
CA LYS A 247 4.76 18.93 10.47
C LYS A 247 5.35 19.37 11.81
N LYS A 248 4.60 20.15 12.57
CA LYS A 248 5.04 20.58 13.90
C LYS A 248 5.26 19.38 14.84
N SER A 249 4.32 18.43 14.87
CA SER A 249 4.47 17.22 15.68
C SER A 249 5.69 16.38 15.26
N PHE A 250 5.94 16.25 13.96
CA PHE A 250 7.09 15.53 13.43
C PHE A 250 8.42 16.17 13.90
N GLU A 251 8.54 17.49 13.74
CA GLU A 251 9.71 18.25 14.18
C GLU A 251 9.92 18.18 15.69
N GLU A 252 8.84 18.30 16.48
CA GLU A 252 8.86 18.18 17.95
C GLU A 252 9.28 16.77 18.42
N ILE A 253 8.80 15.71 17.77
CA ILE A 253 9.19 14.33 18.09
C ILE A 253 10.69 14.14 17.87
N ILE A 254 11.20 14.55 16.72
CA ILE A 254 12.63 14.40 16.40
C ILE A 254 13.52 15.24 17.34
N ALA A 255 13.07 16.43 17.72
CA ALA A 255 13.85 17.32 18.57
C ALA A 255 13.81 16.96 20.05
N ASN A 256 12.67 16.48 20.58
CA ASN A 256 12.40 16.48 22.02
C ASN A 256 12.00 15.13 22.60
N ASN A 257 11.60 14.13 21.78
CA ASN A 257 11.18 12.85 22.34
C ASN A 257 12.40 12.10 22.92
N LYS A 258 12.27 11.61 24.16
CA LYS A 258 13.38 11.03 24.94
C LYS A 258 14.07 9.84 24.26
N THR A 259 13.32 9.02 23.53
CA THR A 259 13.83 7.81 22.88
C THR A 259 14.21 8.05 21.41
N ILE A 260 13.55 9.02 20.77
CA ILE A 260 13.77 9.33 19.33
C ILE A 260 14.88 10.37 19.16
N ALA A 261 14.86 11.49 19.89
CA ALA A 261 15.79 12.60 19.68
C ALA A 261 17.29 12.20 19.76
N PRO A 262 17.75 11.31 20.66
CA PRO A 262 19.14 10.88 20.66
C PRO A 262 19.60 10.21 19.36
N ARG A 263 18.68 9.51 18.66
CA ARG A 263 18.97 8.84 17.38
C ARG A 263 19.18 9.83 16.24
N PHE A 264 18.62 11.03 16.36
CA PHE A 264 18.68 12.09 15.35
C PHE A 264 19.70 13.19 15.65
N LYS A 265 20.45 13.10 16.74
CA LYS A 265 21.42 14.15 17.17
C LYS A 265 22.41 14.57 16.09
N ASN A 266 22.85 13.62 15.27
CA ASN A 266 23.81 13.85 14.17
C ASN A 266 23.18 13.53 12.80
N ALA A 267 21.88 13.24 12.78
CA ALA A 267 21.17 12.98 11.52
C ALA A 267 20.89 14.30 10.79
N PHE A 268 20.84 14.25 9.48
CA PHE A 268 20.47 15.38 8.65
C PHE A 268 19.40 14.98 7.63
N GLN A 269 18.46 15.89 7.43
CA GLN A 269 17.34 15.69 6.52
C GLN A 269 17.78 15.81 5.07
N LEU A 270 17.35 14.85 4.26
CA LEU A 270 17.57 14.84 2.81
C LEU A 270 16.28 15.30 2.10
N GLY A 271 16.37 16.46 1.44
CA GLY A 271 15.24 17.03 0.70
C GLY A 271 14.13 17.58 1.59
N GLU A 272 12.92 17.65 1.04
CA GLU A 272 11.77 18.29 1.67
C GLU A 272 10.90 17.33 2.46
N ILE A 273 10.24 17.85 3.50
CA ILE A 273 9.13 17.17 4.18
C ILE A 273 7.91 17.17 3.25
N LYS A 274 7.36 16.01 2.96
CA LYS A 274 6.23 15.85 2.04
C LYS A 274 5.06 15.16 2.75
N GLN A 275 3.82 15.59 2.45
CA GLN A 275 2.58 15.05 3.02
C GLN A 275 1.68 14.47 1.94
N TYR A 276 0.98 13.37 2.26
CA TYR A 276 0.06 12.71 1.35
C TYR A 276 -1.16 12.13 2.08
N GLY A 277 -2.29 12.05 1.37
CA GLY A 277 -3.52 11.42 1.87
C GLY A 277 -3.53 9.92 1.61
N LEU A 278 -4.03 9.15 2.58
CA LEU A 278 -4.06 7.69 2.58
C LEU A 278 -5.51 7.22 2.74
N PRO A 279 -6.25 6.93 1.65
CA PRO A 279 -7.62 6.44 1.73
C PRO A 279 -7.64 4.97 2.18
N LEU A 280 -8.27 4.73 3.35
CA LEU A 280 -8.19 3.46 4.06
C LEU A 280 -9.25 2.45 3.61
N GLY A 281 -8.86 1.18 3.56
CA GLY A 281 -9.71 0.01 3.33
C GLY A 281 -10.55 -0.42 4.54
N SER A 282 -10.81 0.48 5.47
CA SER A 282 -11.58 0.22 6.71
C SER A 282 -13.09 0.10 6.51
N LYS A 283 -13.59 0.28 5.27
CA LYS A 283 -14.99 0.18 4.87
C LYS A 283 -15.08 -0.47 3.48
N ARG A 284 -16.05 -1.37 3.29
CA ARG A 284 -16.33 -1.91 1.96
C ARG A 284 -16.98 -0.85 1.07
N ARG A 285 -16.57 -0.82 -0.20
CA ARG A 285 -17.07 0.09 -1.23
C ARG A 285 -17.34 -0.69 -2.52
N LYS A 286 -18.11 -0.12 -3.43
CA LYS A 286 -18.27 -0.66 -4.78
C LYS A 286 -17.00 -0.33 -5.57
N LEU A 287 -16.28 -1.36 -6.04
CA LEU A 287 -14.98 -1.22 -6.70
C LEU A 287 -15.05 -1.36 -8.22
N SER A 288 -16.24 -1.60 -8.77
CA SER A 288 -16.44 -1.76 -10.22
C SER A 288 -17.85 -1.36 -10.63
N GLY A 289 -18.04 -1.13 -11.91
CA GLY A 289 -19.35 -0.82 -12.51
C GLY A 289 -19.30 -1.02 -14.01
N ASP A 290 -20.22 -0.37 -14.74
CA ASP A 290 -20.26 -0.47 -16.18
C ASP A 290 -18.99 0.06 -16.82
N ASN A 291 -18.25 -0.85 -17.46
CA ASN A 291 -17.02 -0.54 -18.18
C ASN A 291 -15.91 0.06 -17.31
N PHE A 292 -15.90 -0.22 -15.98
CA PHE A 292 -14.80 0.23 -15.13
C PHE A 292 -14.50 -0.67 -13.93
N ILE A 293 -13.24 -0.60 -13.49
CA ILE A 293 -12.69 -1.25 -12.28
C ILE A 293 -11.79 -0.25 -11.55
N LEU A 294 -11.81 -0.22 -10.21
CA LEU A 294 -10.95 0.61 -9.38
C LEU A 294 -9.94 -0.26 -8.62
N CYS A 295 -8.67 0.17 -8.53
CA CYS A 295 -7.58 -0.57 -7.87
C CYS A 295 -6.79 0.30 -6.90
N GLY A 296 -6.17 -0.34 -5.91
CA GLY A 296 -5.24 0.29 -4.97
C GLY A 296 -5.85 1.47 -4.21
N ASP A 297 -5.10 2.58 -4.14
CA ASP A 297 -5.55 3.79 -3.44
C ASP A 297 -6.79 4.41 -4.12
N ALA A 298 -6.95 4.27 -5.44
CA ALA A 298 -8.13 4.72 -6.16
C ALA A 298 -9.39 3.94 -5.75
N ALA A 299 -9.21 2.70 -5.26
CA ALA A 299 -10.26 1.86 -4.66
C ALA A 299 -10.34 2.00 -3.12
N GLN A 300 -9.52 2.87 -2.51
CA GLN A 300 -9.41 3.06 -1.06
C GLN A 300 -9.12 1.75 -0.31
N LEU A 301 -8.04 1.05 -0.68
CA LEU A 301 -7.66 -0.26 -0.15
C LEU A 301 -6.42 -0.24 0.76
N ILE A 302 -5.95 0.92 1.19
CA ILE A 302 -4.80 1.03 2.11
C ILE A 302 -5.16 0.41 3.47
N ASP A 303 -4.22 -0.37 4.02
CA ASP A 303 -4.39 -0.97 5.34
C ASP A 303 -4.58 0.10 6.44
N PRO A 304 -5.63 -0.02 7.27
CA PRO A 304 -5.97 1.04 8.23
C PRO A 304 -4.95 1.22 9.36
N PHE A 305 -4.24 0.16 9.75
CA PHE A 305 -3.33 0.21 10.90
C PHE A 305 -1.88 0.49 10.50
N THR A 306 -1.41 -0.22 9.50
CA THR A 306 0.00 -0.17 9.08
C THR A 306 0.26 0.91 8.03
N GLY A 307 -0.78 1.34 7.30
CA GLY A 307 -0.64 2.21 6.14
C GLY A 307 -0.10 1.47 4.90
N GLU A 308 -0.02 0.13 4.92
CA GLU A 308 0.43 -0.69 3.80
C GLU A 308 -0.55 -0.53 2.63
N GLY A 309 -0.05 -0.05 1.50
CA GLY A 309 -0.85 0.21 0.30
C GLY A 309 -0.29 -0.46 -0.95
N ILE A 310 1.03 -0.67 -1.03
CA ILE A 310 1.69 -1.14 -2.25
C ILE A 310 1.25 -2.57 -2.57
N GLY A 311 1.30 -3.49 -1.60
CA GLY A 311 0.90 -4.88 -1.80
C GLY A 311 -0.60 -5.01 -2.09
N ASN A 312 -1.46 -4.25 -1.39
CA ASN A 312 -2.89 -4.21 -1.68
C ASN A 312 -3.18 -3.64 -3.08
N ALA A 313 -2.40 -2.64 -3.51
CA ALA A 313 -2.49 -2.06 -4.84
C ALA A 313 -2.13 -3.08 -5.93
N MET A 314 -1.00 -3.76 -5.79
CA MET A 314 -0.57 -4.80 -6.75
C MET A 314 -1.51 -6.01 -6.75
N MET A 315 -1.99 -6.44 -5.58
CA MET A 315 -2.95 -7.54 -5.45
C MET A 315 -4.28 -7.21 -6.15
N SER A 316 -4.82 -6.02 -5.92
CA SER A 316 -6.05 -5.58 -6.60
C SER A 316 -5.83 -5.42 -8.10
N GLY A 317 -4.66 -4.95 -8.55
CA GLY A 317 -4.28 -4.87 -9.95
C GLY A 317 -4.20 -6.25 -10.63
N MET A 318 -3.62 -7.25 -9.97
CA MET A 318 -3.62 -8.63 -10.44
C MET A 318 -5.04 -9.17 -10.60
N LEU A 319 -5.91 -8.96 -9.61
CA LEU A 319 -7.31 -9.41 -9.68
C LEU A 319 -8.11 -8.65 -10.77
N ALA A 320 -7.82 -7.37 -10.96
CA ALA A 320 -8.42 -6.56 -12.02
C ALA A 320 -8.03 -7.06 -13.41
N SER A 321 -6.77 -7.46 -13.61
CA SER A 321 -6.33 -8.04 -14.88
C SER A 321 -7.06 -9.34 -15.22
N GLN A 322 -7.32 -10.19 -14.22
CA GLN A 322 -8.08 -11.43 -14.40
C GLN A 322 -9.53 -11.16 -14.79
N GLN A 323 -10.17 -10.17 -14.15
CA GLN A 323 -11.53 -9.77 -14.51
C GLN A 323 -11.57 -9.11 -15.90
N ALA A 324 -10.62 -8.22 -16.20
CA ALA A 324 -10.52 -7.55 -17.51
C ALA A 324 -10.31 -8.54 -18.65
N ALA A 325 -9.50 -9.59 -18.43
CA ALA A 325 -9.32 -10.66 -19.40
C ALA A 325 -10.66 -11.35 -19.73
N LYS A 326 -11.46 -11.68 -18.72
CA LYS A 326 -12.80 -12.25 -18.90
C LYS A 326 -13.73 -11.29 -19.65
N CYS A 327 -13.68 -9.98 -19.30
CA CYS A 327 -14.48 -8.97 -19.99
C CYS A 327 -14.19 -8.93 -21.50
N VAL A 328 -12.92 -9.00 -21.87
CA VAL A 328 -12.50 -9.00 -23.28
C VAL A 328 -12.91 -10.31 -23.97
N MET A 329 -12.66 -11.46 -23.35
CA MET A 329 -12.97 -12.78 -23.91
C MET A 329 -14.49 -12.98 -24.14
N GLU A 330 -15.31 -12.51 -23.20
CA GLU A 330 -16.78 -12.66 -23.28
C GLU A 330 -17.46 -11.42 -23.89
N ASN A 331 -16.68 -10.39 -24.24
CA ASN A 331 -17.19 -9.07 -24.69
C ASN A 331 -18.29 -8.53 -23.76
N ASN A 332 -18.12 -8.73 -22.44
CA ASN A 332 -19.07 -8.33 -21.41
C ASN A 332 -18.42 -7.41 -20.37
N PHE A 333 -18.83 -6.16 -20.32
CA PHE A 333 -18.30 -5.11 -19.46
C PHE A 333 -19.35 -4.57 -18.48
N ALA A 334 -20.49 -5.24 -18.36
CA ALA A 334 -21.59 -4.81 -17.51
C ALA A 334 -21.27 -4.84 -15.99
N THR A 335 -21.99 -4.03 -15.23
CA THR A 335 -21.85 -3.95 -13.77
C THR A 335 -21.92 -5.31 -13.08
N GLU A 336 -22.91 -6.14 -13.47
CA GLU A 336 -23.17 -7.45 -12.91
C GLU A 336 -21.98 -8.39 -13.15
N PHE A 337 -21.39 -8.35 -14.33
CA PHE A 337 -20.22 -9.14 -14.69
C PHE A 337 -18.98 -8.68 -13.95
N ASN A 338 -18.78 -7.37 -13.85
CA ASN A 338 -17.67 -6.77 -13.11
C ASN A 338 -17.80 -6.92 -11.58
N ALA A 339 -18.99 -7.25 -11.04
CA ALA A 339 -19.20 -7.48 -9.62
C ALA A 339 -18.37 -8.64 -9.06
N ALA A 340 -17.98 -9.61 -9.89
CA ALA A 340 -17.07 -10.70 -9.52
C ALA A 340 -15.73 -10.19 -9.01
N TYR A 341 -15.20 -9.10 -9.58
CA TYR A 341 -13.99 -8.44 -9.07
C TYR A 341 -14.13 -7.96 -7.63
N ASN A 342 -15.26 -7.30 -7.29
CA ASN A 342 -15.52 -6.86 -5.91
C ASN A 342 -15.47 -8.02 -4.94
N GLN A 343 -16.09 -9.14 -5.30
CA GLN A 343 -16.12 -10.35 -4.47
C GLN A 343 -14.70 -10.90 -4.26
N GLN A 344 -13.89 -10.98 -5.32
CA GLN A 344 -12.52 -11.50 -5.26
C GLN A 344 -11.61 -10.62 -4.39
N VAL A 345 -11.65 -9.28 -4.57
CA VAL A 345 -10.86 -8.34 -3.77
C VAL A 345 -11.22 -8.46 -2.29
N TYR A 346 -12.51 -8.42 -1.94
CA TYR A 346 -12.91 -8.53 -0.54
C TYR A 346 -12.75 -9.93 0.02
N HIS A 347 -12.86 -10.97 -0.79
CA HIS A 347 -12.51 -12.32 -0.37
C HIS A 347 -11.03 -12.41 0.03
N ARG A 348 -10.13 -11.77 -0.74
CA ARG A 348 -8.69 -11.79 -0.48
C ARG A 348 -8.25 -10.86 0.66
N LEU A 349 -8.77 -9.63 0.74
CA LEU A 349 -8.22 -8.60 1.61
C LEU A 349 -9.07 -8.30 2.86
N TRP A 350 -10.38 -8.59 2.85
CA TRP A 350 -11.27 -8.02 3.87
C TRP A 350 -11.00 -8.47 5.30
N SER A 351 -10.63 -9.73 5.52
CA SER A 351 -10.34 -10.25 6.87
C SER A 351 -9.18 -9.50 7.52
N GLU A 352 -8.14 -9.23 6.75
CA GLU A 352 -6.95 -8.50 7.18
C GLU A 352 -7.28 -7.03 7.42
N LEU A 353 -7.96 -6.38 6.48
CA LEU A 353 -8.38 -4.97 6.62
C LEU A 353 -9.30 -4.75 7.85
N GLN A 354 -10.18 -5.72 8.17
CA GLN A 354 -11.00 -5.67 9.38
C GLN A 354 -10.17 -5.82 10.65
N LEU A 355 -9.21 -6.75 10.68
CA LEU A 355 -8.31 -6.91 11.82
C LEU A 355 -7.50 -5.62 12.04
N SER A 356 -6.90 -5.10 10.98
CA SER A 356 -6.16 -3.84 11.00
C SER A 356 -7.03 -2.66 11.46
N TYR A 357 -8.27 -2.59 11.03
CA TYR A 357 -9.18 -1.54 11.50
C TYR A 357 -9.46 -1.66 13.01
N ARG A 358 -9.64 -2.88 13.54
CA ARG A 358 -9.79 -3.10 14.99
C ARG A 358 -8.54 -2.71 15.75
N MET A 359 -7.35 -3.04 15.24
CA MET A 359 -6.08 -2.64 15.83
C MET A 359 -5.92 -1.12 15.83
N GLN A 360 -6.29 -0.44 14.75
CA GLN A 360 -6.32 1.04 14.69
C GLN A 360 -7.24 1.64 15.76
N GLN A 361 -8.41 1.02 16.03
CA GLN A 361 -9.30 1.48 17.09
C GLN A 361 -8.71 1.23 18.50
N LEU A 362 -7.97 0.14 18.68
CA LEU A 362 -7.33 -0.23 19.95
C LEU A 362 -6.32 0.84 20.41
N VAL A 363 -5.63 1.50 19.49
CA VAL A 363 -4.66 2.57 19.79
C VAL A 363 -5.30 3.76 20.51
N ASN A 364 -6.61 3.96 20.39
CA ASN A 364 -7.32 5.00 21.17
C ASN A 364 -7.36 4.68 22.68
N PHE A 365 -7.02 3.46 23.09
CA PHE A 365 -7.00 2.99 24.48
C PHE A 365 -5.57 2.58 24.88
N PRO A 366 -4.69 3.52 25.27
CA PRO A 366 -3.26 3.25 25.47
C PRO A 366 -2.96 2.12 26.46
N SER A 367 -3.71 2.05 27.56
CA SER A 367 -3.53 0.99 28.57
C SER A 367 -3.83 -0.41 28.02
N LEU A 368 -4.87 -0.53 27.19
CA LEU A 368 -5.24 -1.77 26.53
C LEU A 368 -4.23 -2.14 25.44
N PHE A 369 -3.74 -1.15 24.68
CA PHE A 369 -2.71 -1.37 23.69
C PHE A 369 -1.40 -1.84 24.34
N ASN A 370 -0.96 -1.21 25.43
CA ASN A 370 0.18 -1.65 26.23
C ASN A 370 0.01 -3.10 26.73
N PHE A 371 -1.19 -3.46 27.20
CA PHE A 371 -1.50 -4.81 27.62
C PHE A 371 -1.39 -5.81 26.46
N VAL A 372 -1.90 -5.50 25.28
CA VAL A 372 -1.80 -6.35 24.08
C VAL A 372 -0.34 -6.56 23.69
N VAL A 373 0.47 -5.49 23.66
CA VAL A 373 1.91 -5.57 23.38
C VAL A 373 2.62 -6.44 24.41
N LYS A 374 2.34 -6.25 25.71
CA LYS A 374 2.90 -7.08 26.78
C LYS A 374 2.53 -8.57 26.60
N LYS A 375 1.26 -8.86 26.27
CA LYS A 375 0.81 -10.23 26.03
C LYS A 375 1.45 -10.84 24.79
N ALA A 376 1.60 -10.09 23.69
CA ALA A 376 2.23 -10.56 22.45
C ALA A 376 3.71 -10.90 22.66
N ASN A 377 4.41 -10.21 23.56
CA ASN A 377 5.79 -10.55 23.93
C ASN A 377 5.90 -11.93 24.59
N SER A 378 4.86 -12.39 25.31
CA SER A 378 4.82 -13.69 26.00
C SER A 378 3.95 -14.74 25.29
N ASN A 379 3.29 -14.42 24.18
CA ASN A 379 2.37 -15.32 23.49
C ASN A 379 2.70 -15.38 21.98
N ALA A 380 3.28 -16.51 21.57
CA ALA A 380 3.69 -16.74 20.18
C ALA A 380 2.50 -16.68 19.18
N VAL A 381 1.30 -17.19 19.57
CA VAL A 381 0.12 -17.18 18.71
C VAL A 381 -0.37 -15.75 18.44
N LEU A 382 -0.34 -14.89 19.48
CA LEU A 382 -0.72 -13.48 19.30
C LEU A 382 0.29 -12.74 18.43
N ARG A 383 1.59 -13.00 18.64
CA ARG A 383 2.66 -12.43 17.82
C ARG A 383 2.56 -12.85 16.36
N GLU A 384 2.32 -14.14 16.09
CA GLU A 384 2.07 -14.67 14.75
C GLU A 384 0.83 -14.04 14.10
N THR A 385 -0.23 -13.80 14.87
CA THR A 385 -1.44 -13.11 14.38
C THR A 385 -1.13 -11.68 13.93
N ILE A 386 -0.29 -10.98 14.68
CA ILE A 386 0.14 -9.62 14.31
C ILE A 386 1.04 -9.67 13.07
N SER A 387 1.94 -10.66 12.98
CA SER A 387 2.81 -10.89 11.81
C SER A 387 2.00 -11.02 10.51
N CYS A 388 0.88 -11.74 10.55
CA CYS A 388 0.03 -11.95 9.38
C CYS A 388 -0.54 -10.66 8.74
N MET A 389 -0.50 -9.53 9.43
CA MET A 389 -0.89 -8.24 8.85
C MET A 389 0.12 -7.73 7.81
N PHE A 390 1.33 -8.31 7.77
CA PHE A 390 2.43 -7.93 6.90
C PHE A 390 2.84 -9.05 5.94
N GLU A 391 2.37 -10.28 6.20
CA GLU A 391 2.68 -11.47 5.41
C GLU A 391 1.50 -11.88 4.52
N ASP A 392 1.79 -12.83 3.63
CA ASP A 392 0.79 -13.50 2.80
C ASP A 392 0.23 -14.74 3.49
N LEU A 393 -0.33 -14.60 4.68
CA LEU A 393 -1.01 -15.70 5.36
C LEU A 393 -2.53 -15.52 5.30
N ASP A 394 -3.21 -16.54 4.78
CA ASP A 394 -4.68 -16.56 4.77
C ASP A 394 -5.22 -16.72 6.20
N MET A 395 -5.49 -15.59 6.84
CA MET A 395 -6.01 -15.52 8.20
C MET A 395 -7.47 -15.94 8.34
N ARG A 396 -8.20 -16.14 7.23
CA ARG A 396 -9.67 -16.38 7.26
C ARG A 396 -10.06 -17.61 8.06
N ALA A 397 -9.29 -18.68 7.95
CA ALA A 397 -9.55 -19.92 8.70
C ALA A 397 -9.31 -19.72 10.20
N ARG A 398 -8.22 -19.04 10.59
CA ARG A 398 -7.86 -18.80 11.98
C ARG A 398 -8.77 -17.79 12.67
N LEU A 399 -9.15 -16.69 12.00
CA LEU A 399 -10.03 -15.66 12.56
C LEU A 399 -11.49 -16.12 12.72
N LYS A 400 -11.90 -17.18 12.04
CA LYS A 400 -13.23 -17.78 12.18
C LYS A 400 -13.31 -18.83 13.31
N ASP A 401 -12.17 -19.33 13.81
CA ASP A 401 -12.15 -20.33 14.88
C ASP A 401 -12.26 -19.65 16.26
N PRO A 402 -13.35 -19.85 17.03
CA PRO A 402 -13.47 -19.32 18.39
C PRO A 402 -12.36 -19.77 19.33
N ARG A 403 -11.79 -20.97 19.12
CA ARG A 403 -10.66 -21.51 19.92
C ARG A 403 -9.40 -20.68 19.73
N PHE A 404 -9.27 -20.01 18.58
CA PHE A 404 -8.18 -19.07 18.31
C PHE A 404 -8.22 -17.93 19.32
N TYR A 405 -9.37 -17.28 19.52
CA TYR A 405 -9.55 -16.18 20.48
C TYR A 405 -9.35 -16.64 21.92
N PHE A 406 -9.79 -17.85 22.25
CA PHE A 406 -9.59 -18.43 23.57
C PHE A 406 -8.10 -18.69 23.84
N LYS A 407 -7.35 -19.28 22.90
CA LYS A 407 -5.89 -19.42 22.99
C LYS A 407 -5.19 -18.08 23.10
N LEU A 408 -5.66 -17.06 22.39
CA LEU A 408 -5.13 -15.72 22.39
C LEU A 408 -5.21 -15.04 23.78
N LEU A 409 -6.30 -15.31 24.52
CA LEU A 409 -6.55 -14.71 25.83
C LEU A 409 -5.94 -15.52 27.00
N PHE A 410 -5.89 -16.85 26.89
CA PHE A 410 -5.63 -17.74 28.02
C PHE A 410 -4.39 -18.63 27.89
N SER A 411 -3.74 -18.74 26.73
CA SER A 411 -2.46 -19.45 26.65
C SER A 411 -1.33 -18.59 27.20
N SER A 412 -0.83 -18.94 28.35
CA SER A 412 0.52 -18.57 28.78
C SER A 412 1.50 -19.53 28.11
N SER A 413 2.50 -19.03 27.40
CA SER A 413 3.62 -19.85 26.97
C SER A 413 4.36 -20.39 28.20
N LYS A 414 4.50 -21.71 28.28
CA LYS A 414 5.61 -22.31 29.00
C LYS A 414 6.89 -22.05 28.23
#